data_15d358e66173f5fd5b9551143bdb0fad
#
_entry.id   15d358e66173f5fd5b9551143bdb0fad
#
_cell.length_a   1.000
_cell.length_b   1.000
_cell.length_c   1.000
_cell.angle_alpha   90.00
_cell.angle_beta   90.00
_cell.angle_gamma   90.00
#
_symmetry.space_group_name_H-M   'P 1'
#
loop_
_entity.id
_entity.type
_entity.pdbx_description
1 polymer ?
#
loop_
_entity_poly.entity_id
_entity_poly.type
_entity_poly.pdbx_seq_one_letter_code
_entity_poly.pdbx_strand_id
1 'polypeptide(L)'
;MKLFKILLVSIFLFGCEAEQIVAQELREEVIVENQVFKVWYNEVKEQPVKLVYTSTDRPKNVDRGSMNFYTESDYHTSDNADYYANIWDKGHLAPAATYSDSMVNLKQTFSFLNCALQEQNLNRGEWRLLEEQERVWDDEQNLTITVELIWEGDYEILPSGGHIPTHMSKHIYFEEDGTCRKFLFPNEKPTQGWEEYEVDCSTKTNRRATSN
;
A
#
# COMPACT_ATOMS: atom_id res chain seq x y z
N MET A 1 -48.50 60.86 -38.83
CA MET A 1 -48.33 59.39 -38.73
C MET A 1 -46.92 59.09 -38.40
N LYS A 2 -46.59 58.86 -37.11
CA LYS A 2 -45.22 58.56 -36.63
C LYS A 2 -45.10 57.03 -36.47
N LEU A 3 -44.23 56.39 -37.30
CA LEU A 3 -43.90 54.98 -37.15
C LEU A 3 -42.98 54.80 -35.93
N PHE A 4 -43.43 54.00 -34.95
CA PHE A 4 -42.61 53.53 -33.86
C PHE A 4 -41.87 52.24 -34.33
N LYS A 5 -40.55 52.33 -34.43
CA LYS A 5 -39.72 51.11 -34.63
C LYS A 5 -39.50 50.45 -33.28
N ILE A 6 -40.06 49.24 -33.10
CA ILE A 6 -39.75 48.39 -31.94
C ILE A 6 -38.43 47.66 -32.24
N LEU A 7 -37.42 47.97 -31.41
CA LEU A 7 -36.13 47.24 -31.40
C LEU A 7 -36.26 46.00 -30.51
N LEU A 8 -36.26 44.82 -31.10
CA LEU A 8 -36.24 43.56 -30.38
C LEU A 8 -34.79 43.30 -29.92
N VAL A 9 -34.53 43.41 -28.62
CA VAL A 9 -33.25 43.01 -28.00
C VAL A 9 -33.36 41.53 -27.61
N SER A 10 -32.67 40.68 -28.34
CA SER A 10 -32.51 39.24 -28.00
C SER A 10 -31.48 39.11 -26.88
N ILE A 11 -31.93 38.82 -25.67
CA ILE A 11 -31.08 38.46 -24.56
C ILE A 11 -30.70 37.01 -24.70
N PHE A 12 -29.47 36.74 -25.13
CA PHE A 12 -28.86 35.42 -25.06
C PHE A 12 -28.49 35.15 -23.59
N LEU A 13 -29.29 34.32 -22.91
CA LEU A 13 -28.94 33.75 -21.62
C LEU A 13 -27.88 32.64 -21.90
N PHE A 14 -26.63 32.95 -21.69
CA PHE A 14 -25.60 31.92 -21.54
C PHE A 14 -25.89 31.18 -20.23
N GLY A 15 -26.51 30.01 -20.32
CA GLY A 15 -26.61 29.07 -19.24
C GLY A 15 -25.19 28.57 -18.93
N CYS A 16 -24.62 28.98 -17.79
CA CYS A 16 -23.47 28.35 -17.21
C CYS A 16 -23.93 26.99 -16.68
N GLU A 17 -23.75 25.91 -17.44
CA GLU A 17 -23.85 24.57 -16.90
C GLU A 17 -22.69 24.42 -15.90
N ALA A 18 -23.03 24.48 -14.60
CA ALA A 18 -22.12 24.09 -13.56
C ALA A 18 -21.89 22.57 -13.73
N GLU A 19 -20.70 22.18 -14.19
CA GLU A 19 -20.27 20.79 -14.09
C GLU A 19 -20.42 20.37 -12.63
N GLN A 20 -21.35 19.46 -12.37
CA GLN A 20 -21.41 18.80 -11.08
C GLN A 20 -20.18 17.93 -10.96
N ILE A 21 -19.22 18.39 -10.17
CA ILE A 21 -18.11 17.54 -9.72
C ILE A 21 -18.76 16.47 -8.85
N VAL A 22 -19.01 15.30 -9.42
CA VAL A 22 -19.41 14.11 -8.66
C VAL A 22 -18.20 13.71 -7.85
N ALA A 23 -18.26 13.95 -6.53
CA ALA A 23 -17.23 13.46 -5.63
C ALA A 23 -17.16 11.93 -5.80
N GLN A 24 -15.98 11.41 -6.13
CA GLN A 24 -15.76 9.96 -6.24
C GLN A 24 -15.97 9.36 -4.86
N GLU A 25 -16.89 8.39 -4.73
CA GLU A 25 -17.09 7.66 -3.50
C GLU A 25 -15.89 6.75 -3.25
N LEU A 26 -15.24 6.90 -2.09
CA LEU A 26 -14.09 6.08 -1.70
C LEU A 26 -14.56 4.67 -1.34
N ARG A 27 -13.82 3.68 -1.83
CA ARG A 27 -14.13 2.26 -1.68
C ARG A 27 -13.41 1.69 -0.45
N GLU A 28 -14.13 0.97 0.40
CA GLU A 28 -13.54 0.29 1.55
C GLU A 28 -12.65 -0.90 1.15
N GLU A 29 -12.88 -1.48 -0.03
CA GLU A 29 -12.05 -2.53 -0.59
C GLU A 29 -12.01 -2.46 -2.11
N VAL A 30 -10.80 -2.41 -2.65
CA VAL A 30 -10.51 -2.67 -4.07
C VAL A 30 -9.44 -3.74 -4.18
N ILE A 31 -9.56 -4.61 -5.16
CA ILE A 31 -8.57 -5.67 -5.42
C ILE A 31 -7.84 -5.33 -6.70
N VAL A 32 -6.52 -5.19 -6.60
CA VAL A 32 -5.65 -4.91 -7.74
C VAL A 32 -4.61 -6.02 -7.84
N GLU A 33 -4.38 -6.50 -9.06
CA GLU A 33 -3.41 -7.55 -9.34
C GLU A 33 -2.55 -7.14 -10.53
N ASN A 34 -1.24 -7.29 -10.38
CA ASN A 34 -0.27 -7.08 -11.42
C ASN A 34 0.75 -8.25 -11.46
N GLN A 35 1.88 -8.12 -12.16
CA GLN A 35 2.89 -9.18 -12.28
C GLN A 35 3.70 -9.40 -11.00
N VAL A 36 3.65 -8.47 -10.03
CA VAL A 36 4.48 -8.46 -8.82
C VAL A 36 3.66 -8.85 -7.60
N PHE A 37 2.44 -8.31 -7.47
CA PHE A 37 1.62 -8.53 -6.29
C PHE A 37 0.12 -8.53 -6.60
N LYS A 38 -0.63 -9.10 -5.68
CA LYS A 38 -2.07 -8.92 -5.54
C LYS A 38 -2.36 -8.21 -4.23
N VAL A 39 -3.08 -7.08 -4.28
CA VAL A 39 -3.37 -6.25 -3.11
C VAL A 39 -4.87 -6.07 -2.92
N TRP A 40 -5.30 -6.11 -1.68
CA TRP A 40 -6.59 -5.64 -1.17
C TRP A 40 -6.33 -4.27 -0.54
N TYR A 41 -6.79 -3.22 -1.18
CA TYR A 41 -6.54 -1.84 -0.79
C TYR A 41 -7.81 -1.18 -0.27
N ASN A 42 -7.69 -0.37 0.78
CA ASN A 42 -8.78 0.43 1.33
C ASN A 42 -8.53 1.90 1.03
N GLU A 43 -9.36 2.49 0.16
CA GLU A 43 -9.24 3.89 -0.26
C GLU A 43 -9.59 4.89 0.85
N VAL A 44 -10.47 4.48 1.80
CA VAL A 44 -10.82 5.32 2.96
C VAL A 44 -9.65 5.41 3.94
N LYS A 45 -8.88 4.33 4.07
CA LYS A 45 -7.68 4.30 4.92
C LYS A 45 -6.44 4.80 4.19
N GLU A 46 -6.49 4.89 2.87
CA GLU A 46 -5.34 5.14 2.00
C GLU A 46 -4.19 4.15 2.25
N GLN A 47 -4.56 2.90 2.56
CA GLN A 47 -3.59 1.85 2.90
C GLN A 47 -3.97 0.49 2.31
N PRO A 48 -2.97 -0.34 1.94
CA PRO A 48 -3.21 -1.76 1.68
C PRO A 48 -3.67 -2.44 2.98
N VAL A 49 -4.70 -3.29 2.89
CA VAL A 49 -5.14 -4.12 4.03
C VAL A 49 -4.41 -5.45 4.01
N LYS A 50 -4.21 -5.98 2.81
CA LYS A 50 -3.52 -7.25 2.58
C LYS A 50 -2.80 -7.18 1.24
N LEU A 51 -1.61 -7.75 1.17
CA LEU A 51 -0.88 -7.93 -0.08
C LEU A 51 -0.26 -9.31 -0.13
N VAL A 52 -0.28 -9.94 -1.31
CA VAL A 52 0.35 -11.24 -1.57
C VAL A 52 1.35 -11.08 -2.70
N TYR A 53 2.54 -11.61 -2.51
CA TYR A 53 3.59 -11.68 -3.52
C TYR A 53 4.36 -13.00 -3.43
N THR A 54 5.14 -13.33 -4.47
CA THR A 54 6.02 -14.49 -4.47
C THR A 54 7.48 -14.06 -4.47
N SER A 55 8.32 -14.71 -3.65
CA SER A 55 9.77 -14.58 -3.72
C SER A 55 10.36 -15.85 -4.30
N THR A 56 11.22 -15.68 -5.30
CA THR A 56 11.90 -16.77 -5.99
C THR A 56 13.30 -16.31 -6.34
N ASP A 57 14.25 -17.21 -6.48
CA ASP A 57 15.61 -16.87 -6.93
C ASP A 57 15.56 -16.14 -8.28
N ARG A 58 15.68 -14.83 -8.23
CA ARG A 58 15.62 -13.92 -9.37
C ARG A 58 16.95 -13.20 -9.57
N PRO A 59 17.43 -13.05 -10.81
CA PRO A 59 18.64 -12.28 -11.07
C PRO A 59 18.45 -10.81 -10.69
N LYS A 60 19.46 -10.17 -10.13
CA LYS A 60 19.50 -8.74 -9.79
C LYS A 60 20.08 -7.95 -10.96
N ASN A 61 19.25 -7.59 -11.94
CA ASN A 61 19.68 -7.01 -13.23
C ASN A 61 19.60 -5.50 -13.29
N VAL A 62 18.77 -4.89 -12.45
CA VAL A 62 18.49 -3.44 -12.49
C VAL A 62 18.62 -2.80 -11.12
N ASP A 63 19.09 -1.55 -11.12
CA ASP A 63 19.18 -0.71 -9.93
C ASP A 63 17.95 0.20 -9.87
N ARG A 64 17.44 0.43 -8.65
CA ARG A 64 16.34 1.35 -8.41
C ARG A 64 16.68 2.82 -8.73
N GLY A 65 17.96 3.20 -8.69
CA GLY A 65 18.40 4.58 -8.89
C GLY A 65 17.63 5.57 -7.99
N SER A 66 17.14 6.65 -8.60
CA SER A 66 16.33 7.69 -7.93
C SER A 66 14.81 7.47 -8.09
N MET A 67 14.36 6.21 -8.23
CA MET A 67 12.95 5.89 -8.42
C MET A 67 12.11 6.32 -7.21
N ASN A 68 10.96 6.97 -7.48
CA ASN A 68 10.02 7.43 -6.47
C ASN A 68 8.70 6.68 -6.60
N PHE A 69 7.94 6.63 -5.49
CA PHE A 69 6.58 6.10 -5.52
C PHE A 69 5.66 6.97 -6.39
N TYR A 70 4.69 6.32 -7.03
CA TYR A 70 3.69 6.96 -7.89
C TYR A 70 2.28 6.48 -7.54
N THR A 71 1.30 7.35 -7.76
CA THR A 71 -0.13 7.07 -7.62
C THR A 71 -0.69 6.46 -8.90
N GLU A 72 -1.69 5.59 -8.74
CA GLU A 72 -2.47 5.05 -9.86
C GLU A 72 -3.71 5.91 -10.06
N SER A 73 -4.02 6.27 -11.32
CA SER A 73 -5.14 7.19 -11.64
C SER A 73 -6.53 6.67 -11.25
N ASP A 74 -6.68 5.34 -11.17
CA ASP A 74 -7.96 4.68 -10.99
C ASP A 74 -8.29 4.40 -9.50
N TYR A 75 -7.36 4.75 -8.62
CA TYR A 75 -7.44 4.46 -7.18
C TYR A 75 -7.08 5.68 -6.35
N HIS A 76 -7.84 5.90 -5.28
CA HIS A 76 -7.45 6.85 -4.25
C HIS A 76 -6.45 6.15 -3.31
N THR A 77 -5.20 6.60 -3.32
CA THR A 77 -4.12 6.01 -2.52
C THR A 77 -3.46 7.06 -1.67
N SER A 78 -2.66 6.62 -0.66
CA SER A 78 -1.68 7.50 -0.04
C SER A 78 -0.81 8.16 -1.11
N ASP A 79 -0.26 9.31 -0.78
CA ASP A 79 0.64 10.06 -1.64
C ASP A 79 1.83 10.65 -0.87
N ASN A 80 2.56 11.57 -1.47
CA ASN A 80 3.73 12.17 -0.83
C ASN A 80 3.38 13.04 0.39
N ALA A 81 2.15 13.53 0.52
CA ALA A 81 1.74 14.37 1.64
C ALA A 81 1.67 13.56 2.95
N ASP A 82 1.29 12.27 2.87
CA ASP A 82 1.21 11.37 4.04
C ASP A 82 2.58 11.10 4.69
N TYR A 83 3.65 11.27 3.93
CA TYR A 83 5.02 10.99 4.37
C TYR A 83 5.85 12.26 4.61
N TYR A 84 5.22 13.43 4.55
CA TYR A 84 5.93 14.70 4.69
C TYR A 84 6.09 15.10 6.16
N ALA A 85 7.33 15.40 6.56
CA ALA A 85 7.69 15.94 7.87
C ALA A 85 7.20 15.11 9.08
N ASN A 86 7.18 13.79 8.95
CA ASN A 86 6.84 12.85 10.03
C ASN A 86 7.85 11.69 10.09
N ILE A 87 7.55 10.68 10.95
CA ILE A 87 8.43 9.52 11.18
C ILE A 87 8.12 8.32 10.27
N TRP A 88 7.10 8.43 9.42
CA TRP A 88 6.65 7.32 8.59
C TRP A 88 7.44 7.25 7.30
N ASP A 89 8.03 6.10 7.04
CA ASP A 89 8.64 5.79 5.75
C ASP A 89 7.58 5.25 4.77
N LYS A 90 7.86 5.40 3.49
CA LYS A 90 7.16 4.68 2.42
C LYS A 90 7.61 3.22 2.45
N GLY A 91 7.00 2.43 3.33
CA GLY A 91 7.34 1.03 3.52
C GLY A 91 6.81 0.16 2.37
N HIS A 92 7.71 -0.51 1.64
CA HIS A 92 7.31 -1.51 0.66
C HIS A 92 6.72 -2.74 1.37
N LEU A 93 5.62 -3.30 0.82
CA LEU A 93 5.11 -4.60 1.26
C LEU A 93 5.72 -5.74 0.42
N ALA A 94 5.70 -5.64 -0.91
CA ALA A 94 6.50 -6.46 -1.82
C ALA A 94 7.83 -5.73 -2.08
N PRO A 95 8.99 -6.29 -1.65
CA PRO A 95 10.26 -5.57 -1.63
C PRO A 95 10.80 -5.26 -3.03
N ALA A 96 11.29 -4.04 -3.26
CA ALA A 96 11.92 -3.66 -4.52
C ALA A 96 13.13 -4.53 -4.85
N ALA A 97 13.91 -4.96 -3.84
CA ALA A 97 15.10 -5.80 -4.04
C ALA A 97 14.75 -7.21 -4.56
N THR A 98 13.60 -7.76 -4.19
CA THR A 98 13.11 -9.06 -4.70
C THR A 98 12.76 -8.99 -6.18
N TYR A 99 12.33 -7.83 -6.67
CA TYR A 99 11.86 -7.62 -8.04
C TYR A 99 12.79 -6.76 -8.91
N SER A 100 14.08 -6.76 -8.60
CA SER A 100 15.12 -6.08 -9.40
C SER A 100 15.60 -6.89 -10.62
N ASP A 101 14.87 -7.91 -11.02
CA ASP A 101 15.13 -8.73 -12.22
C ASP A 101 14.87 -7.95 -13.52
N SER A 102 13.90 -7.06 -13.51
CA SER A 102 13.56 -6.20 -14.65
C SER A 102 13.08 -4.82 -14.21
N MET A 103 13.24 -3.81 -15.08
CA MET A 103 12.75 -2.46 -14.83
C MET A 103 11.21 -2.42 -14.72
N VAL A 104 10.50 -3.31 -15.42
CA VAL A 104 9.04 -3.40 -15.38
C VAL A 104 8.58 -3.87 -14.01
N ASN A 105 9.16 -4.97 -13.49
CA ASN A 105 8.81 -5.50 -12.18
C ASN A 105 9.21 -4.53 -11.07
N LEU A 106 10.45 -4.01 -11.12
CA LEU A 106 10.94 -3.05 -10.16
C LEU A 106 10.04 -1.80 -10.08
N LYS A 107 9.61 -1.24 -11.22
CA LYS A 107 8.71 -0.08 -11.24
C LYS A 107 7.37 -0.37 -10.57
N GLN A 108 6.80 -1.56 -10.75
CA GLN A 108 5.53 -1.93 -10.11
C GLN A 108 5.61 -1.93 -8.58
N THR A 109 6.78 -2.25 -8.00
CA THR A 109 6.94 -2.17 -6.54
C THR A 109 6.83 -0.75 -5.99
N PHE A 110 7.03 0.29 -6.82
CA PHE A 110 6.93 1.69 -6.42
C PHE A 110 5.52 2.31 -6.60
N SER A 111 4.49 1.51 -6.85
CA SER A 111 3.10 1.95 -6.73
C SER A 111 2.74 2.20 -5.26
N PHE A 112 2.00 3.29 -4.96
CA PHE A 112 1.47 3.50 -3.62
C PHE A 112 0.47 2.41 -3.18
N LEU A 113 -0.04 1.58 -4.09
CA LEU A 113 -0.77 0.36 -3.74
C LEU A 113 0.07 -0.67 -2.98
N ASN A 114 1.41 -0.60 -3.10
CA ASN A 114 2.39 -1.44 -2.42
C ASN A 114 3.09 -0.72 -1.26
N CYS A 115 2.54 0.38 -0.78
CA CYS A 115 3.18 1.28 0.17
C CYS A 115 2.36 1.39 1.46
N ALA A 116 3.03 1.22 2.60
CA ALA A 116 2.44 1.39 3.92
C ALA A 116 3.09 2.55 4.69
N LEU A 117 2.29 3.19 5.57
CA LEU A 117 2.81 4.08 6.61
C LEU A 117 3.54 3.23 7.65
N GLN A 118 4.85 3.08 7.49
CA GLN A 118 5.70 2.21 8.32
C GLN A 118 6.67 3.04 9.15
N GLU A 119 6.80 2.71 10.44
CA GLU A 119 7.77 3.38 11.30
C GLU A 119 9.19 3.21 10.75
N GLN A 120 9.95 4.32 10.68
CA GLN A 120 11.22 4.39 9.96
C GLN A 120 12.29 3.42 10.46
N ASN A 121 12.38 3.17 11.79
CA ASN A 121 13.38 2.25 12.32
C ASN A 121 12.95 0.79 12.09
N LEU A 122 11.66 0.48 12.10
CA LEU A 122 11.15 -0.82 11.70
C LEU A 122 11.45 -1.07 10.22
N ASN A 123 11.08 -0.15 9.33
CA ASN A 123 11.27 -0.27 7.90
C ASN A 123 12.76 -0.45 7.52
N ARG A 124 13.63 0.39 8.08
CA ARG A 124 15.08 0.39 7.77
C ARG A 124 15.87 -0.67 8.54
N GLY A 125 15.28 -1.24 9.58
CA GLY A 125 15.86 -2.23 10.48
C GLY A 125 15.29 -3.63 10.28
N GLU A 126 14.50 -4.10 11.25
CA GLU A 126 14.10 -5.51 11.37
C GLU A 126 13.23 -6.00 10.23
N TRP A 127 12.37 -5.14 9.65
CA TRP A 127 11.59 -5.47 8.48
C TRP A 127 12.49 -5.75 7.26
N ARG A 128 13.46 -4.86 7.01
CA ARG A 128 14.47 -5.04 5.93
C ARG A 128 15.32 -6.29 6.14
N LEU A 129 15.73 -6.58 7.40
CA LEU A 129 16.51 -7.79 7.70
C LEU A 129 15.70 -9.06 7.43
N LEU A 130 14.41 -9.09 7.76
CA LEU A 130 13.53 -10.21 7.39
C LEU A 130 13.38 -10.34 5.87
N GLU A 131 13.28 -9.23 5.13
CA GLU A 131 13.27 -9.27 3.65
C GLU A 131 14.60 -9.77 3.06
N GLU A 132 15.72 -9.48 3.70
CA GLU A 132 17.02 -10.07 3.32
C GLU A 132 17.03 -11.58 3.57
N GLN A 133 16.45 -12.02 4.66
CA GLN A 133 16.33 -13.43 4.99
C GLN A 133 15.36 -14.18 4.05
N GLU A 134 14.27 -13.54 3.62
CA GLU A 134 13.37 -14.08 2.59
C GLU A 134 14.15 -14.43 1.30
N ARG A 135 15.05 -13.51 0.87
CA ARG A 135 15.90 -13.75 -0.31
C ARG A 135 16.97 -14.82 -0.11
N VAL A 136 17.33 -15.16 1.13
CA VAL A 136 18.17 -16.34 1.41
C VAL A 136 17.35 -17.62 1.34
N TRP A 137 16.09 -17.58 1.82
CA TRP A 137 15.20 -18.74 1.74
C TRP A 137 14.70 -19.01 0.32
N ASP A 138 14.53 -17.96 -0.50
CA ASP A 138 14.08 -18.13 -1.89
C ASP A 138 15.16 -18.70 -2.82
N ASP A 139 16.44 -18.67 -2.42
CA ASP A 139 17.53 -19.40 -3.08
C ASP A 139 17.34 -20.94 -2.98
N GLU A 140 16.62 -21.41 -1.97
CA GLU A 140 16.38 -22.83 -1.70
C GLU A 140 15.04 -23.31 -2.26
N GLN A 141 13.97 -22.51 -2.15
CA GLN A 141 12.63 -22.84 -2.62
C GLN A 141 11.76 -21.60 -2.82
N ASN A 142 10.71 -21.73 -3.63
CA ASN A 142 9.75 -20.64 -3.81
C ASN A 142 8.98 -20.33 -2.54
N LEU A 143 8.75 -19.04 -2.31
CA LEU A 143 7.98 -18.54 -1.19
C LEU A 143 6.73 -17.82 -1.67
N THR A 144 5.60 -18.06 -1.03
CA THR A 144 4.41 -17.19 -1.11
C THR A 144 4.30 -16.39 0.17
N ILE A 145 4.37 -15.06 0.06
CA ILE A 145 4.34 -14.15 1.20
C ILE A 145 3.04 -13.37 1.21
N THR A 146 2.37 -13.39 2.36
CA THR A 146 1.20 -12.54 2.65
C THR A 146 1.56 -11.52 3.70
N VAL A 147 1.38 -10.23 3.38
CA VAL A 147 1.51 -9.12 4.33
C VAL A 147 0.11 -8.62 4.67
N GLU A 148 -0.19 -8.41 5.94
CA GLU A 148 -1.44 -7.79 6.40
C GLU A 148 -1.12 -6.60 7.30
N LEU A 149 -1.80 -5.47 7.06
CA LEU A 149 -1.79 -4.33 7.97
C LEU A 149 -2.98 -4.44 8.92
N ILE A 150 -2.75 -4.10 10.18
CA ILE A 150 -3.70 -4.32 11.27
C ILE A 150 -3.92 -3.01 12.00
N TRP A 151 -5.19 -2.68 12.27
CA TRP A 151 -5.62 -1.53 13.06
C TRP A 151 -6.39 -2.05 14.27
N GLU A 152 -5.80 -1.94 15.46
CA GLU A 152 -6.39 -2.39 16.72
C GLU A 152 -6.52 -1.21 17.69
N GLY A 153 -7.65 -1.16 18.41
CA GLY A 153 -7.92 -0.10 19.36
C GLY A 153 -7.99 1.28 18.73
N ASP A 154 -7.55 2.29 19.48
CA ASP A 154 -7.41 3.65 18.98
C ASP A 154 -6.12 3.76 18.17
N TYR A 155 -6.21 4.14 16.91
CA TYR A 155 -5.08 4.36 16.02
C TYR A 155 -5.10 5.77 15.43
N GLU A 156 -3.94 6.25 15.02
CA GLU A 156 -3.77 7.60 14.50
C GLU A 156 -4.19 7.67 13.02
N ILE A 157 -4.81 8.81 12.66
CA ILE A 157 -5.09 9.20 11.28
C ILE A 157 -4.31 10.48 11.01
N LEU A 158 -3.53 10.49 9.95
CA LEU A 158 -2.78 11.68 9.53
C LEU A 158 -3.74 12.80 9.08
N PRO A 159 -3.38 14.06 9.25
CA PRO A 159 -4.16 15.18 8.72
C PRO A 159 -4.36 15.13 7.19
N SER A 160 -3.48 14.43 6.47
CA SER A 160 -3.54 14.17 5.03
C SER A 160 -4.56 13.09 4.64
N GLY A 161 -4.98 12.21 5.55
CA GLY A 161 -5.97 11.15 5.32
C GLY A 161 -5.47 9.74 5.65
N GLY A 162 -4.17 9.49 5.54
CA GLY A 162 -3.59 8.17 5.75
C GLY A 162 -3.80 7.60 7.15
N HIS A 163 -4.35 6.38 7.26
CA HIS A 163 -4.57 5.69 8.52
C HIS A 163 -3.34 4.86 8.89
N ILE A 164 -2.71 5.15 10.03
CA ILE A 164 -1.50 4.48 10.49
C ILE A 164 -1.86 3.10 11.04
N PRO A 165 -1.32 1.98 10.47
CA PRO A 165 -1.54 0.66 11.03
C PRO A 165 -0.82 0.52 12.37
N THR A 166 -1.44 -0.15 13.34
CA THR A 166 -0.84 -0.43 14.66
C THR A 166 0.16 -1.58 14.59
N HIS A 167 -0.08 -2.55 13.71
CA HIS A 167 0.80 -3.70 13.51
C HIS A 167 0.88 -4.07 12.03
N MET A 168 1.95 -4.77 11.69
CA MET A 168 2.17 -5.38 10.38
C MET A 168 2.49 -6.85 10.57
N SER A 169 1.79 -7.75 9.88
CA SER A 169 2.13 -9.16 9.88
C SER A 169 2.70 -9.59 8.55
N LYS A 170 3.65 -10.52 8.60
CA LYS A 170 4.21 -11.16 7.42
C LYS A 170 4.12 -12.67 7.59
N HIS A 171 3.38 -13.34 6.72
CA HIS A 171 3.21 -14.77 6.70
C HIS A 171 3.91 -15.33 5.47
N ILE A 172 4.94 -16.13 5.68
CA ILE A 172 5.81 -16.72 4.68
C ILE A 172 5.48 -18.20 4.59
N TYR A 173 4.99 -18.63 3.44
CA TYR A 173 4.70 -20.02 3.13
C TYR A 173 5.81 -20.58 2.23
N PHE A 174 6.40 -21.69 2.61
CA PHE A 174 7.45 -22.43 1.91
C PHE A 174 6.80 -23.48 1.03
N GLU A 175 6.85 -23.29 -0.30
CA GLU A 175 5.99 -24.05 -1.23
C GLU A 175 6.37 -25.52 -1.34
N GLU A 176 7.66 -25.85 -1.26
CA GLU A 176 8.10 -27.25 -1.39
C GLU A 176 7.89 -28.04 -0.08
N ASP A 177 8.20 -27.42 1.06
CA ASP A 177 8.09 -28.07 2.37
C ASP A 177 6.64 -28.08 2.89
N GLY A 178 5.78 -27.20 2.39
CA GLY A 178 4.43 -27.00 2.92
C GLY A 178 4.41 -26.41 4.34
N THR A 179 5.53 -25.84 4.79
CA THR A 179 5.66 -25.20 6.10
C THR A 179 5.40 -23.71 6.02
N CYS A 180 5.29 -23.06 7.18
CA CYS A 180 5.14 -21.60 7.21
C CYS A 180 5.83 -20.99 8.42
N ARG A 181 6.18 -19.70 8.29
CA ARG A 181 6.61 -18.81 9.38
C ARG A 181 5.77 -17.56 9.35
N LYS A 182 5.41 -17.05 10.50
CA LYS A 182 4.62 -15.83 10.62
C LYS A 182 5.26 -14.90 11.62
N PHE A 183 5.35 -13.62 11.26
CA PHE A 183 5.91 -12.56 12.08
C PHE A 183 4.84 -11.48 12.30
N LEU A 184 4.78 -10.95 13.53
CA LEU A 184 3.86 -9.87 13.88
C LEU A 184 4.66 -8.75 14.54
N PHE A 185 4.82 -7.66 13.82
CA PHE A 185 5.55 -6.47 14.27
C PHE A 185 4.58 -5.38 14.72
N PRO A 186 4.73 -4.83 15.94
CA PRO A 186 4.19 -3.51 16.23
C PRO A 186 4.78 -2.50 15.25
N ASN A 187 3.96 -1.56 14.76
CA ASN A 187 4.44 -0.52 13.85
C ASN A 187 5.11 0.63 14.62
N GLU A 188 6.15 0.28 15.34
CA GLU A 188 6.93 1.16 16.21
C GLU A 188 8.43 0.81 16.11
N LYS A 189 9.28 1.61 16.75
CA LYS A 189 10.71 1.33 16.80
C LYS A 189 10.98 -0.04 17.44
N PRO A 190 11.63 -1.00 16.73
CA PRO A 190 11.93 -2.32 17.25
C PRO A 190 12.82 -2.26 18.49
N THR A 191 12.58 -3.17 19.44
CA THR A 191 13.37 -3.35 20.65
C THR A 191 14.14 -4.67 20.69
N GLN A 192 13.93 -5.53 19.70
CA GLN A 192 14.52 -6.87 19.58
C GLN A 192 14.73 -7.25 18.10
N GLY A 193 15.44 -8.34 17.84
CA GLY A 193 15.67 -8.84 16.48
C GLY A 193 14.38 -9.37 15.84
N TRP A 194 14.37 -9.42 14.51
CA TRP A 194 13.16 -9.85 13.75
C TRP A 194 12.70 -11.26 14.13
N GLU A 195 13.60 -12.15 14.52
CA GLU A 195 13.30 -13.53 14.95
C GLU A 195 12.35 -13.58 16.15
N GLU A 196 12.48 -12.62 17.07
CA GLU A 196 11.69 -12.56 18.30
C GLU A 196 10.24 -12.08 18.06
N TYR A 197 9.92 -11.62 16.85
CA TYR A 197 8.55 -11.28 16.42
C TYR A 197 7.82 -12.45 15.77
N GLU A 198 8.45 -13.64 15.74
CA GLU A 198 7.81 -14.83 15.22
C GLU A 198 6.65 -15.29 16.11
N VAL A 199 5.53 -15.62 15.50
CA VAL A 199 4.31 -16.13 16.15
C VAL A 199 3.85 -17.42 15.47
N ASP A 200 2.97 -18.17 16.13
CA ASP A 200 2.42 -19.38 15.55
C ASP A 200 1.67 -19.07 14.23
N CYS A 201 2.03 -19.78 13.18
CA CYS A 201 1.40 -19.72 11.86
C CYS A 201 -0.11 -19.96 11.89
N SER A 202 -0.60 -20.79 12.83
CA SER A 202 -2.03 -21.08 13.02
C SER A 202 -2.82 -19.91 13.60
N THR A 203 -2.13 -18.91 14.14
CA THR A 203 -2.76 -17.73 14.76
C THR A 203 -3.45 -16.89 13.68
N LYS A 204 -4.77 -17.04 13.58
CA LYS A 204 -5.59 -16.12 12.78
C LYS A 204 -5.50 -14.74 13.45
N THR A 205 -5.08 -13.74 12.70
CA THR A 205 -5.27 -12.34 13.09
C THR A 205 -6.76 -12.14 13.34
N ASN A 206 -7.17 -12.00 14.61
CA ASN A 206 -8.57 -11.85 14.98
C ASN A 206 -9.08 -10.51 14.43
N ARG A 207 -9.72 -10.55 13.26
CA ARG A 207 -10.60 -9.46 12.84
C ARG A 207 -11.81 -9.46 13.77
N ARG A 208 -11.74 -8.77 14.90
CA ARG A 208 -12.96 -8.36 15.60
C ARG A 208 -13.60 -7.28 14.76
N ALA A 209 -14.60 -7.67 13.98
CA ALA A 209 -15.56 -6.73 13.45
C ALA A 209 -16.24 -6.06 14.66
N THR A 210 -15.86 -4.83 14.94
CA THR A 210 -16.67 -3.97 15.81
C THR A 210 -17.87 -3.52 14.99
N SER A 211 -18.95 -4.33 15.06
CA SER A 211 -20.27 -3.86 14.69
C SER A 211 -20.72 -2.85 15.74
N ASN A 212 -20.77 -1.61 15.38
CA ASN A 212 -21.65 -0.59 15.98
C ASN A 212 -22.35 0.17 14.86
#